data_9006e6dccfb9de4cc55a69cedeb2819a
#
_entry.id   9006e6dccfb9de4cc55a69cedeb2819a
#
_cell.length_a   1.000
_cell.length_b   1.000
_cell.length_c   1.000
_cell.angle_alpha   90.00
_cell.angle_beta   90.00
_cell.angle_gamma   90.00
#
_symmetry.space_group_name_H-M   'P 1'
#
loop_
_entity.id
_entity.type
_entity.pdbx_description
1 polymer ?
#
loop_
_entity_poly.entity_id
_entity_poly.type
_entity_poly.pdbx_seq_one_letter_code
_entity_poly.pdbx_strand_id
1 'polypeptide(L)'
;VELEGTVKITPKPVTVTANSYNKAYGATDPEFTATVVGTLGTDKVTYNLSREAGEGVGTYPITASGDAIQGNYNVTYHPGTLTITAATRPEDKQLSVTSYEGVYDANEHTITVDNVLDGDVVEYSYDGGETWTTNLNQYKDVTETTIKVRVTNANYDPSLVELEGTVKITPKPVTVTA
;
A
#
# COMPACT_ATOMS: atom_id res chain seq x y z
N VAL A 1 -9.07 73.70 -22.21
CA VAL A 1 -9.66 72.53 -21.52
C VAL A 1 -8.62 71.42 -21.58
N GLU A 2 -8.03 71.12 -20.45
CA GLU A 2 -7.10 70.01 -20.30
C GLU A 2 -7.94 68.70 -20.11
N LEU A 3 -7.72 67.70 -20.94
CA LEU A 3 -8.44 66.43 -20.85
C LEU A 3 -7.51 65.40 -20.21
N GLU A 4 -7.86 64.96 -19.00
CA GLU A 4 -7.13 63.89 -18.30
C GLU A 4 -7.66 62.54 -18.72
N GLY A 5 -6.79 61.63 -19.14
CA GLY A 5 -7.06 60.23 -19.41
C GLY A 5 -6.26 59.34 -18.49
N THR A 6 -6.88 58.23 -18.02
CA THR A 6 -6.20 57.19 -17.21
C THR A 6 -6.01 55.94 -18.03
N VAL A 7 -4.79 55.32 -17.93
CA VAL A 7 -4.52 54.01 -18.47
C VAL A 7 -4.41 53.05 -17.27
N LYS A 8 -5.22 51.98 -17.28
CA LYS A 8 -5.21 50.94 -16.27
C LYS A 8 -4.80 49.62 -16.91
N ILE A 9 -3.69 49.07 -16.46
CA ILE A 9 -3.19 47.73 -16.81
C ILE A 9 -3.44 46.81 -15.62
N THR A 10 -4.15 45.69 -15.84
CA THR A 10 -4.43 44.68 -14.82
C THR A 10 -3.61 43.42 -15.07
N PRO A 11 -3.21 42.70 -14.03
CA PRO A 11 -2.50 41.43 -14.20
C PRO A 11 -3.31 40.43 -15.02
N LYS A 12 -2.63 39.73 -15.93
CA LYS A 12 -3.25 38.69 -16.76
C LYS A 12 -3.41 37.41 -15.95
N PRO A 13 -4.58 36.74 -15.98
CA PRO A 13 -4.77 35.49 -15.28
C PRO A 13 -3.93 34.36 -15.90
N VAL A 14 -3.29 33.57 -15.03
CA VAL A 14 -2.52 32.36 -15.34
C VAL A 14 -3.00 31.25 -14.42
N THR A 15 -3.11 30.03 -14.94
CA THR A 15 -3.46 28.84 -14.19
C THR A 15 -2.27 27.88 -14.18
N VAL A 16 -1.91 27.39 -13.01
CA VAL A 16 -0.93 26.32 -12.79
C VAL A 16 -1.70 25.10 -12.24
N THR A 17 -1.75 24.02 -13.00
CA THR A 17 -2.42 22.79 -12.59
C THR A 17 -1.41 21.69 -12.44
N ALA A 18 -1.26 21.13 -11.23
CA ALA A 18 -0.42 19.94 -11.01
C ALA A 18 -0.96 18.76 -11.83
N ASN A 19 -0.08 18.05 -12.52
CA ASN A 19 -0.47 16.88 -13.30
C ASN A 19 -0.76 15.68 -12.36
N SER A 20 -1.65 14.77 -12.79
CA SER A 20 -1.96 13.56 -12.06
C SER A 20 -1.15 12.38 -12.56
N TYR A 21 -0.85 11.43 -11.66
CA TYR A 21 0.01 10.28 -11.91
C TYR A 21 -0.54 9.01 -11.26
N ASN A 22 -0.05 7.88 -11.74
CA ASN A 22 -0.29 6.58 -11.15
C ASN A 22 1.05 5.88 -10.90
N LYS A 23 1.14 5.10 -9.81
CA LYS A 23 2.23 4.15 -9.57
C LYS A 23 1.69 2.90 -8.90
N ALA A 24 2.41 1.78 -9.00
CA ALA A 24 2.13 0.60 -8.18
C ALA A 24 2.71 0.79 -6.77
N TYR A 25 2.13 0.11 -5.80
CA TYR A 25 2.67 0.03 -4.44
C TYR A 25 4.15 -0.39 -4.47
N GLY A 26 4.98 0.27 -3.67
CA GLY A 26 6.43 0.03 -3.59
C GLY A 26 7.26 0.64 -4.73
N ALA A 27 6.64 1.17 -5.79
CA ALA A 27 7.37 1.90 -6.82
C ALA A 27 7.76 3.30 -6.34
N THR A 28 8.85 3.85 -6.90
CA THR A 28 9.26 5.23 -6.63
C THR A 28 8.28 6.23 -7.22
N ASP A 29 8.15 7.41 -6.59
CA ASP A 29 7.35 8.49 -7.13
C ASP A 29 7.89 8.95 -8.49
N PRO A 30 7.01 9.25 -9.47
CA PRO A 30 7.42 9.93 -10.68
C PRO A 30 7.84 11.36 -10.39
N GLU A 31 8.59 11.97 -11.29
CA GLU A 31 8.85 13.41 -11.23
C GLU A 31 7.55 14.18 -11.48
N PHE A 32 7.12 14.97 -10.50
CA PHE A 32 5.90 15.74 -10.61
C PHE A 32 6.10 16.97 -11.48
N THR A 33 5.15 17.24 -12.36
CA THR A 33 5.11 18.42 -13.23
C THR A 33 3.77 19.12 -13.13
N ALA A 34 3.68 20.34 -13.65
CA ALA A 34 2.44 21.08 -13.76
C ALA A 34 2.23 21.60 -15.19
N THR A 35 0.98 21.76 -15.55
CA THR A 35 0.56 22.44 -16.78
C THR A 35 0.29 23.91 -16.47
N VAL A 36 0.98 24.82 -17.18
CA VAL A 36 0.81 26.26 -17.04
C VAL A 36 0.08 26.80 -18.26
N VAL A 37 -1.00 27.55 -18.03
CA VAL A 37 -1.82 28.14 -19.09
C VAL A 37 -2.02 29.64 -18.82
N GLY A 38 -1.83 30.46 -19.86
CA GLY A 38 -2.13 31.89 -19.81
C GLY A 38 -0.92 32.81 -19.86
N THR A 39 0.33 32.31 -19.81
CA THR A 39 1.54 33.12 -20.04
C THR A 39 1.66 33.59 -21.49
N LEU A 40 2.41 34.64 -21.75
CA LEU A 40 2.65 35.21 -23.08
C LEU A 40 4.11 34.96 -23.54
N GLY A 41 4.25 34.59 -24.77
CA GLY A 41 5.57 34.40 -25.39
C GLY A 41 6.44 33.40 -24.63
N THR A 42 7.58 33.85 -24.12
CA THR A 42 8.53 33.04 -23.34
C THR A 42 8.43 33.26 -21.82
N ASP A 43 7.43 34.03 -21.37
CA ASP A 43 7.26 34.32 -19.95
C ASP A 43 6.98 33.05 -19.16
N LYS A 44 7.53 33.01 -17.92
CA LYS A 44 7.36 31.89 -17.01
C LYS A 44 6.86 32.39 -15.66
N VAL A 45 6.07 31.57 -15.01
CA VAL A 45 5.73 31.71 -13.59
C VAL A 45 6.45 30.62 -12.79
N THR A 46 6.74 30.92 -11.52
CA THR A 46 7.37 29.99 -10.59
C THR A 46 6.32 29.30 -9.73
N TYR A 47 6.53 28.05 -9.43
CA TYR A 47 5.66 27.26 -8.55
C TYR A 47 6.44 26.13 -7.89
N ASN A 48 5.89 25.61 -6.79
CA ASN A 48 6.37 24.43 -6.10
C ASN A 48 5.31 23.33 -6.19
N LEU A 49 5.77 22.08 -6.26
CA LEU A 49 4.91 20.90 -6.20
C LEU A 49 5.28 20.06 -4.98
N SER A 50 4.28 19.60 -4.26
CA SER A 50 4.42 18.67 -3.14
C SER A 50 3.26 17.71 -3.13
N ARG A 51 3.45 16.48 -2.66
CA ARG A 51 2.35 15.55 -2.45
C ARG A 51 2.11 15.27 -0.98
N GLU A 52 0.90 14.86 -0.62
CA GLU A 52 0.59 14.31 0.68
C GLU A 52 1.38 13.02 0.92
N ALA A 53 1.87 12.85 2.16
CA ALA A 53 2.63 11.67 2.55
C ALA A 53 1.74 10.43 2.63
N GLY A 54 2.29 9.29 2.23
CA GLY A 54 1.64 7.99 2.26
C GLY A 54 2.13 7.11 1.13
N GLU A 55 2.27 5.79 1.39
CA GLU A 55 2.76 4.82 0.42
C GLU A 55 1.79 3.64 0.21
N GLY A 56 0.71 3.53 0.98
CA GLY A 56 -0.31 2.51 0.79
C GLY A 56 -1.17 2.75 -0.46
N VAL A 57 -1.90 1.74 -0.88
CA VAL A 57 -2.91 1.87 -1.94
C VAL A 57 -3.91 2.95 -1.59
N GLY A 58 -4.09 3.93 -2.49
CA GLY A 58 -4.95 5.09 -2.25
C GLY A 58 -4.67 6.24 -3.20
N THR A 59 -5.24 7.39 -2.87
CA THR A 59 -5.16 8.61 -3.66
C THR A 59 -4.61 9.74 -2.81
N TYR A 60 -3.55 10.37 -3.29
CA TYR A 60 -2.78 11.41 -2.59
C TYR A 60 -2.78 12.69 -3.42
N PRO A 61 -3.26 13.82 -2.86
CA PRO A 61 -3.21 15.11 -3.54
C PRO A 61 -1.78 15.53 -3.90
N ILE A 62 -1.57 16.07 -5.10
CA ILE A 62 -0.38 16.78 -5.52
C ILE A 62 -0.73 18.27 -5.53
N THR A 63 -0.16 19.01 -4.60
CA THR A 63 -0.44 20.44 -4.42
C THR A 63 0.55 21.28 -5.22
N ALA A 64 0.02 22.18 -6.06
CA ALA A 64 0.78 23.26 -6.65
C ALA A 64 0.64 24.51 -5.79
N SER A 65 1.72 25.23 -5.54
CA SER A 65 1.74 26.43 -4.71
C SER A 65 2.78 27.45 -5.19
N GLY A 66 2.58 28.71 -4.83
CA GLY A 66 3.48 29.82 -5.16
C GLY A 66 2.82 31.17 -4.90
N ASP A 67 3.48 32.26 -5.30
CA ASP A 67 2.92 33.59 -5.17
C ASP A 67 1.73 33.80 -6.11
N ALA A 68 0.65 34.40 -5.61
CA ALA A 68 -0.53 34.70 -6.40
C ALA A 68 -0.30 35.81 -7.44
N ILE A 69 0.61 36.74 -7.15
CA ILE A 69 0.99 37.82 -8.08
C ILE A 69 2.45 37.63 -8.48
N GLN A 70 2.68 37.41 -9.76
CA GLN A 70 4.03 37.24 -10.32
C GLN A 70 4.21 38.16 -11.52
N GLY A 71 4.85 39.31 -11.30
CA GLY A 71 5.02 40.33 -12.31
C GLY A 71 3.68 40.84 -12.87
N ASN A 72 3.42 40.60 -14.16
CA ASN A 72 2.18 40.99 -14.84
C ASN A 72 1.06 39.92 -14.78
N TYR A 73 1.23 38.89 -13.95
CA TYR A 73 0.32 37.74 -13.88
C TYR A 73 -0.36 37.60 -12.52
N ASN A 74 -1.63 37.22 -12.55
CA ASN A 74 -2.37 36.73 -11.38
C ASN A 74 -2.51 35.21 -11.52
N VAL A 75 -1.80 34.46 -10.64
CA VAL A 75 -1.63 33.01 -10.75
C VAL A 75 -2.59 32.29 -9.82
N THR A 76 -3.34 31.33 -10.39
CA THR A 76 -4.22 30.41 -9.65
C THR A 76 -3.64 29.00 -9.72
N TYR A 77 -3.67 28.29 -8.59
CA TYR A 77 -3.11 26.96 -8.46
C TYR A 77 -4.22 25.91 -8.31
N HIS A 78 -4.11 24.80 -9.03
CA HIS A 78 -5.00 23.65 -8.94
C HIS A 78 -4.22 22.38 -8.62
N PRO A 79 -4.75 21.52 -7.76
CA PRO A 79 -4.10 20.26 -7.41
C PRO A 79 -4.21 19.23 -8.53
N GLY A 80 -3.25 18.30 -8.53
CA GLY A 80 -3.32 17.02 -9.21
C GLY A 80 -3.48 15.89 -8.18
N THR A 81 -3.27 14.65 -8.63
CA THR A 81 -3.46 13.47 -7.82
C THR A 81 -2.42 12.41 -8.15
N LEU A 82 -1.80 11.80 -7.14
CA LEU A 82 -1.07 10.54 -7.27
C LEU A 82 -2.00 9.41 -6.82
N THR A 83 -2.26 8.44 -7.70
CA THR A 83 -2.96 7.20 -7.35
C THR A 83 -1.96 6.07 -7.20
N ILE A 84 -1.92 5.45 -6.03
CA ILE A 84 -1.14 4.24 -5.75
C ILE A 84 -2.08 3.04 -5.89
N THR A 85 -1.77 2.15 -6.83
CA THR A 85 -2.53 0.92 -7.08
C THR A 85 -1.85 -0.27 -6.41
N ALA A 86 -2.62 -1.34 -6.15
CA ALA A 86 -2.06 -2.57 -5.63
C ALA A 86 -0.99 -3.13 -6.59
N ALA A 87 0.05 -3.71 -6.02
CA ALA A 87 1.11 -4.41 -6.75
C ALA A 87 0.88 -5.93 -6.69
N THR A 88 1.42 -6.67 -7.65
CA THR A 88 1.53 -8.13 -7.52
C THR A 88 2.60 -8.45 -6.48
N ARG A 89 2.32 -9.40 -5.60
CA ARG A 89 3.33 -9.90 -4.63
C ARG A 89 4.52 -10.49 -5.38
N PRO A 90 5.79 -10.17 -4.99
CA PRO A 90 6.97 -10.70 -5.64
C PRO A 90 6.99 -12.24 -5.68
N GLU A 91 7.52 -12.83 -6.74
CA GLU A 91 7.52 -14.29 -6.93
C GLU A 91 8.27 -15.02 -5.82
N ASP A 92 9.37 -14.45 -5.31
CA ASP A 92 10.17 -14.98 -4.20
C ASP A 92 9.53 -14.74 -2.83
N LYS A 93 8.39 -14.04 -2.78
CA LYS A 93 7.61 -13.71 -1.58
C LYS A 93 6.18 -14.23 -1.64
N GLN A 94 5.93 -15.23 -2.48
CA GLN A 94 4.64 -15.91 -2.47
C GLN A 94 4.41 -16.59 -1.12
N LEU A 95 3.20 -16.40 -0.57
CA LEU A 95 2.82 -16.99 0.71
C LEU A 95 2.77 -18.51 0.61
N SER A 96 3.25 -19.18 1.65
CA SER A 96 3.13 -20.63 1.81
C SER A 96 2.93 -21.01 3.27
N VAL A 97 2.47 -22.22 3.52
CA VAL A 97 2.32 -22.79 4.86
C VAL A 97 3.16 -24.04 4.95
N THR A 98 4.05 -24.08 5.93
CA THR A 98 4.81 -25.27 6.29
C THR A 98 4.05 -26.02 7.39
N SER A 99 3.62 -27.25 7.08
CA SER A 99 2.96 -28.18 7.98
C SER A 99 3.98 -28.82 8.94
N TYR A 100 3.50 -29.29 10.09
CA TYR A 100 4.30 -30.10 11.00
C TYR A 100 3.83 -31.57 10.99
N GLU A 101 4.76 -32.49 10.85
CA GLU A 101 4.53 -33.94 11.09
C GLU A 101 5.70 -34.51 11.94
N GLY A 102 5.36 -35.18 13.05
CA GLY A 102 6.36 -35.76 13.94
C GLY A 102 5.78 -36.80 14.88
N VAL A 103 6.70 -37.45 15.62
CA VAL A 103 6.37 -38.38 16.73
C VAL A 103 6.33 -37.57 18.02
N TYR A 104 5.40 -37.91 18.91
CA TYR A 104 5.29 -37.28 20.22
C TYR A 104 6.64 -37.15 20.94
N ASP A 105 7.05 -35.95 21.26
CA ASP A 105 8.35 -35.59 21.88
C ASP A 105 8.20 -34.71 23.14
N ALA A 106 6.95 -34.46 23.57
CA ALA A 106 6.58 -33.59 24.68
C ALA A 106 6.83 -32.07 24.46
N ASN A 107 7.14 -31.64 23.24
CA ASN A 107 7.23 -30.23 22.87
C ASN A 107 5.96 -29.75 22.19
N GLU A 108 5.80 -28.43 22.12
CA GLU A 108 4.71 -27.78 21.38
C GLU A 108 5.11 -27.59 19.91
N HIS A 109 4.17 -27.87 19.00
CA HIS A 109 4.32 -27.76 17.57
C HIS A 109 3.14 -27.06 16.94
N THR A 110 3.39 -26.39 15.81
CA THR A 110 2.36 -25.74 15.02
C THR A 110 2.80 -25.63 13.56
N ILE A 111 1.96 -25.02 12.71
CA ILE A 111 2.31 -24.64 11.34
C ILE A 111 3.19 -23.37 11.33
N THR A 112 3.88 -23.13 10.22
CA THR A 112 4.55 -21.84 9.95
C THR A 112 3.96 -21.22 8.68
N VAL A 113 3.67 -19.93 8.71
CA VAL A 113 3.30 -19.15 7.51
C VAL A 113 4.56 -18.45 7.04
N ASP A 114 4.98 -18.77 5.83
CA ASP A 114 6.24 -18.28 5.25
C ASP A 114 5.99 -17.07 4.34
N ASN A 115 7.02 -16.23 4.18
CA ASN A 115 7.04 -15.06 3.30
C ASN A 115 6.02 -13.96 3.66
N VAL A 116 5.66 -13.87 4.94
CA VAL A 116 4.84 -12.76 5.46
C VAL A 116 5.59 -11.45 5.31
N LEU A 117 4.93 -10.45 4.72
CA LEU A 117 5.47 -9.11 4.50
C LEU A 117 4.85 -8.09 5.46
N ASP A 118 5.48 -6.91 5.52
CA ASP A 118 4.94 -5.81 6.30
C ASP A 118 3.53 -5.42 5.82
N GLY A 119 2.62 -5.20 6.78
CA GLY A 119 1.21 -4.92 6.50
C GLY A 119 0.36 -6.16 6.20
N ASP A 120 0.92 -7.37 6.17
CA ASP A 120 0.13 -8.60 6.11
C ASP A 120 -0.59 -8.85 7.45
N VAL A 121 -1.88 -9.11 7.37
CA VAL A 121 -2.68 -9.58 8.49
C VAL A 121 -2.93 -11.07 8.30
N VAL A 122 -2.34 -11.90 9.19
CA VAL A 122 -2.46 -13.35 9.18
C VAL A 122 -3.52 -13.78 10.18
N GLU A 123 -4.49 -14.56 9.74
CA GLU A 123 -5.53 -15.12 10.58
C GLU A 123 -5.67 -16.62 10.36
N TYR A 124 -6.07 -17.32 11.40
CA TYR A 124 -6.20 -18.78 11.45
C TYR A 124 -7.62 -19.18 11.75
N SER A 125 -8.06 -20.30 11.17
CA SER A 125 -9.34 -20.91 11.45
C SER A 125 -9.14 -22.37 11.82
N TYR A 126 -9.84 -22.81 12.86
CA TYR A 126 -9.81 -24.18 13.42
C TYR A 126 -11.13 -24.93 13.23
N ASP A 127 -12.11 -24.28 12.59
CA ASP A 127 -13.48 -24.76 12.37
C ASP A 127 -13.87 -24.83 10.89
N GLY A 128 -12.85 -24.94 10.02
CA GLY A 128 -13.09 -25.07 8.58
C GLY A 128 -13.32 -23.74 7.85
N GLY A 129 -13.06 -22.59 8.50
CA GLY A 129 -13.20 -21.25 7.93
C GLY A 129 -14.45 -20.51 8.38
N GLU A 130 -15.16 -21.03 9.40
CA GLU A 130 -16.36 -20.36 9.95
C GLU A 130 -15.96 -19.18 10.84
N THR A 131 -14.93 -19.34 11.69
CA THR A 131 -14.38 -18.25 12.52
C THR A 131 -12.88 -18.07 12.31
N TRP A 132 -12.39 -16.85 12.51
CA TRP A 132 -11.01 -16.46 12.28
C TRP A 132 -10.42 -15.71 13.47
N THR A 133 -9.15 -15.99 13.76
CA THR A 133 -8.40 -15.38 14.86
C THR A 133 -6.94 -15.14 14.45
N THR A 134 -6.32 -14.13 15.02
CA THR A 134 -4.87 -13.89 14.86
C THR A 134 -4.01 -14.76 15.79
N ASN A 135 -4.63 -15.51 16.72
CA ASN A 135 -3.92 -16.39 17.64
C ASN A 135 -3.66 -17.75 16.98
N LEU A 136 -2.40 -18.14 16.89
CA LEU A 136 -1.98 -19.44 16.41
C LEU A 136 -1.87 -20.44 17.57
N ASN A 137 -2.67 -21.52 17.51
CA ASN A 137 -2.64 -22.57 18.52
C ASN A 137 -1.39 -23.41 18.42
N GLN A 138 -0.92 -23.87 19.59
CA GLN A 138 0.16 -24.83 19.75
C GLN A 138 -0.41 -26.20 20.14
N TYR A 139 0.19 -27.27 19.64
CA TYR A 139 -0.23 -28.64 19.86
C TYR A 139 0.92 -29.45 20.43
N LYS A 140 0.66 -30.15 21.53
CA LYS A 140 1.65 -30.98 22.21
C LYS A 140 1.33 -32.46 22.16
N ASP A 141 0.03 -32.80 22.27
CA ASP A 141 -0.45 -34.16 22.34
C ASP A 141 -0.67 -34.76 20.95
N VAL A 142 -0.78 -36.09 20.90
CA VAL A 142 -1.13 -36.82 19.67
C VAL A 142 -2.38 -36.24 19.05
N THR A 143 -2.24 -35.74 17.83
CA THR A 143 -3.32 -35.09 17.10
C THR A 143 -3.08 -35.14 15.59
N GLU A 144 -4.13 -34.99 14.82
CA GLU A 144 -4.06 -34.63 13.40
C GLU A 144 -5.15 -33.56 13.14
N THR A 145 -4.72 -32.35 12.82
CA THR A 145 -5.63 -31.23 12.62
C THR A 145 -5.18 -30.38 11.45
N THR A 146 -6.17 -29.87 10.70
CA THR A 146 -5.95 -28.91 9.62
C THR A 146 -6.26 -27.51 10.14
N ILE A 147 -5.39 -26.57 9.85
CA ILE A 147 -5.52 -25.14 10.17
C ILE A 147 -5.64 -24.41 8.86
N LYS A 148 -6.75 -23.73 8.65
CA LYS A 148 -6.87 -22.79 7.52
C LYS A 148 -6.22 -21.47 7.90
N VAL A 149 -5.55 -20.88 6.92
CA VAL A 149 -4.85 -19.60 7.04
C VAL A 149 -5.39 -18.66 5.99
N ARG A 150 -5.70 -17.44 6.38
CA ARG A 150 -5.90 -16.36 5.43
C ARG A 150 -4.95 -15.22 5.72
N VAL A 151 -4.41 -14.64 4.66
CA VAL A 151 -3.53 -13.47 4.74
C VAL A 151 -4.13 -12.37 3.91
N THR A 152 -4.33 -11.20 4.52
CA THR A 152 -4.89 -10.02 3.85
C THR A 152 -3.87 -8.89 3.83
N ASN A 153 -3.74 -8.22 2.68
CA ASN A 153 -2.96 -7.01 2.52
C ASN A 153 -3.51 -6.18 1.35
N ALA A 154 -4.07 -5.02 1.65
CA ALA A 154 -4.67 -4.15 0.64
C ALA A 154 -3.66 -3.61 -0.40
N ASN A 155 -2.37 -3.67 -0.11
CA ASN A 155 -1.31 -3.20 -1.00
C ASN A 155 -0.94 -4.20 -2.11
N TYR A 156 -1.48 -5.43 -2.06
CA TYR A 156 -1.21 -6.47 -3.04
C TYR A 156 -2.48 -6.96 -3.75
N ASP A 157 -2.30 -7.48 -4.95
CA ASP A 157 -3.35 -8.17 -5.70
C ASP A 157 -2.88 -9.61 -6.00
N PRO A 158 -3.64 -10.62 -5.55
CA PRO A 158 -4.86 -10.54 -4.75
C PRO A 158 -4.60 -10.02 -3.33
N SER A 159 -5.53 -9.22 -2.79
CA SER A 159 -5.45 -8.67 -1.44
C SER A 159 -5.78 -9.69 -0.34
N LEU A 160 -6.35 -10.83 -0.70
CA LEU A 160 -6.65 -11.98 0.15
C LEU A 160 -6.06 -13.24 -0.45
N VAL A 161 -5.29 -13.97 0.34
CA VAL A 161 -4.75 -15.30 0.01
C VAL A 161 -5.19 -16.28 1.07
N GLU A 162 -5.77 -17.41 0.65
CA GLU A 162 -6.17 -18.52 1.53
C GLU A 162 -5.24 -19.70 1.32
N LEU A 163 -4.81 -20.30 2.43
CA LEU A 163 -3.88 -21.43 2.51
C LEU A 163 -4.35 -22.41 3.59
N GLU A 164 -3.74 -23.55 3.66
CA GLU A 164 -3.95 -24.50 4.76
C GLU A 164 -2.66 -25.24 5.11
N GLY A 165 -2.56 -25.66 6.36
CA GLY A 165 -1.49 -26.48 6.85
C GLY A 165 -2.01 -27.49 7.88
N THR A 166 -1.24 -28.55 8.11
CA THR A 166 -1.61 -29.60 9.06
C THR A 166 -0.59 -29.70 10.19
N VAL A 167 -1.07 -29.99 11.38
CA VAL A 167 -0.25 -30.46 12.49
C VAL A 167 -0.59 -31.91 12.75
N LYS A 168 0.40 -32.80 12.60
CA LYS A 168 0.25 -34.24 12.81
C LYS A 168 1.31 -34.73 13.80
N ILE A 169 0.86 -35.13 14.98
CA ILE A 169 1.69 -35.72 16.05
C ILE A 169 1.25 -37.17 16.24
N THR A 170 2.13 -38.12 15.96
CA THR A 170 1.85 -39.54 16.06
C THR A 170 2.35 -40.12 17.42
N PRO A 171 1.76 -41.24 17.90
CA PRO A 171 2.21 -41.85 19.15
C PRO A 171 3.66 -42.27 19.13
N LYS A 172 4.37 -42.03 20.24
CA LYS A 172 5.73 -42.55 20.43
C LYS A 172 5.68 -44.03 20.79
N PRO A 173 6.36 -44.91 20.05
CA PRO A 173 6.47 -46.31 20.42
C PRO A 173 7.13 -46.52 21.77
N VAL A 174 6.57 -47.38 22.60
CA VAL A 174 7.15 -47.81 23.88
C VAL A 174 7.41 -49.30 23.82
N THR A 175 8.64 -49.70 24.10
CA THR A 175 9.01 -51.11 24.23
C THR A 175 8.95 -51.52 25.71
N VAL A 176 8.14 -52.50 26.01
CA VAL A 176 8.12 -53.14 27.34
C VAL A 176 8.99 -54.39 27.30
N THR A 177 10.09 -54.36 28.06
CA THR A 177 10.93 -55.57 28.23
C THR A 177 10.49 -56.30 29.49
N ALA A 178 10.17 -57.60 29.37
CA ALA A 178 9.83 -58.48 30.48
C ALA A 178 11.03 -58.96 31.22
#